data_1e9f69eee92ce2546cfa181aba3e4d38
#
_entry.id   1e9f69eee92ce2546cfa181aba3e4d38
#
_cell.length_a   1.000
_cell.length_b   1.000
_cell.length_c   1.000
_cell.angle_alpha   90.00
_cell.angle_beta   90.00
_cell.angle_gamma   90.00
#
_symmetry.space_group_name_H-M   'P 1'
#
loop_
_entity.id
_entity.type
_entity.pdbx_description
1 polymer ?
#
loop_
_entity_poly.entity_id
_entity_poly.type
_entity_poly.pdbx_seq_one_letter_code
_entity_poly.pdbx_strand_id
1 'polypeptide(L)'
;QMPRLRCVNQRNCHNRSADYETVEQQIISSLQGWLQGYQVKVEVIGFTEDIEDQKRKIAQLAQEQSKVQQQLDNAFDLLEQGVYTLEIFRQRQGKLSAALEELAAQKQAAEAQLQQLENHEREQTTLIPHTESLLESYDAMTIEERNALLKTILYRITYERGADGEIIIDLYPRLPKL
;
A
#
# COMPACT_ATOMS: atom_id res chain seq x y z
N GLN A 1 23.37 -0.18 36.94
CA GLN A 1 21.90 -0.35 37.07
C GLN A 1 21.36 -0.57 35.69
N MET A 2 20.64 -1.66 35.47
CA MET A 2 19.97 -1.92 34.18
C MET A 2 18.91 -0.84 33.92
N PRO A 3 18.81 -0.30 32.69
CA PRO A 3 17.81 0.68 32.32
C PRO A 3 16.40 0.10 32.46
N ARG A 4 15.47 0.89 32.97
CA ARG A 4 14.08 0.46 33.19
C ARG A 4 13.09 1.40 32.50
N LEU A 5 12.07 0.83 31.86
CA LEU A 5 10.92 1.56 31.36
C LEU A 5 9.97 1.90 32.51
N ARG A 6 9.58 3.18 32.59
CA ARG A 6 8.61 3.68 33.57
C ARG A 6 7.62 4.59 32.89
N CYS A 7 6.34 4.51 33.29
CA CYS A 7 5.35 5.45 32.84
C CYS A 7 5.64 6.87 33.39
N VAL A 8 5.62 7.88 32.53
CA VAL A 8 5.80 9.29 32.96
C VAL A 8 4.69 9.74 33.90
N ASN A 9 3.47 9.19 33.72
CA ASN A 9 2.31 9.51 34.54
C ASN A 9 2.07 8.48 35.65
N GLN A 10 3.09 8.20 36.45
CA GLN A 10 3.05 7.16 37.50
C GLN A 10 1.94 7.35 38.54
N ARG A 11 1.45 8.59 38.74
CA ARG A 11 0.38 8.88 39.73
C ARG A 11 -0.98 8.33 39.30
N ASN A 12 -1.25 8.26 38.01
CA ASN A 12 -2.54 7.85 37.45
C ASN A 12 -2.42 6.58 36.57
N CYS A 13 -1.22 6.03 36.41
CA CYS A 13 -0.96 4.87 35.58
C CYS A 13 -0.68 3.65 36.46
N HIS A 14 -1.43 2.58 36.26
CA HIS A 14 -1.23 1.30 36.96
C HIS A 14 -0.19 0.42 36.30
N ASN A 15 0.41 0.86 35.19
CA ASN A 15 1.42 0.11 34.45
C ASN A 15 2.71 -0.02 35.26
N ARG A 16 3.18 -1.26 35.43
CA ARG A 16 4.40 -1.56 36.20
C ARG A 16 5.66 -1.33 35.37
N SER A 17 6.73 -0.92 36.04
CA SER A 17 8.03 -0.79 35.38
C SER A 17 8.58 -2.15 34.95
N ALA A 18 9.26 -2.21 33.81
CA ALA A 18 9.95 -3.39 33.31
C ALA A 18 11.39 -3.07 32.93
N ASP A 19 12.21 -4.10 32.81
CA ASP A 19 13.57 -3.97 32.33
C ASP A 19 13.51 -3.63 30.82
N TYR A 20 14.29 -2.64 30.42
CA TYR A 20 14.31 -2.16 29.03
C TYR A 20 14.67 -3.28 28.05
N GLU A 21 15.71 -4.05 28.36
CA GLU A 21 16.20 -5.14 27.51
C GLU A 21 15.13 -6.22 27.28
N THR A 22 14.39 -6.61 28.33
CA THR A 22 13.29 -7.59 28.19
C THR A 22 12.19 -7.09 27.25
N VAL A 23 11.82 -5.81 27.38
CA VAL A 23 10.78 -5.22 26.51
C VAL A 23 11.29 -5.05 25.09
N GLU A 24 12.54 -4.61 24.91
CA GLU A 24 13.17 -4.48 23.60
C GLU A 24 13.20 -5.82 22.85
N GLN A 25 13.65 -6.89 23.51
CA GLN A 25 13.66 -8.24 22.92
C GLN A 25 12.26 -8.74 22.55
N GLN A 26 11.25 -8.48 23.38
CA GLN A 26 9.87 -8.81 23.05
C GLN A 26 9.35 -8.03 21.84
N ILE A 27 9.68 -6.74 21.72
CA ILE A 27 9.32 -5.92 20.54
C ILE A 27 9.95 -6.53 19.29
N ILE A 28 11.23 -6.85 19.30
CA ILE A 28 11.94 -7.42 18.15
C ILE A 28 11.36 -8.78 17.78
N SER A 29 11.15 -9.68 18.75
CA SER A 29 10.54 -11.00 18.49
C SER A 29 9.13 -10.88 17.93
N SER A 30 8.31 -9.96 18.44
CA SER A 30 6.97 -9.72 17.95
C SER A 30 6.97 -9.14 16.53
N LEU A 31 7.93 -8.28 16.23
CA LEU A 31 8.10 -7.69 14.89
C LEU A 31 8.56 -8.74 13.87
N GLN A 32 9.50 -9.61 14.24
CA GLN A 32 9.94 -10.73 13.40
C GLN A 32 8.77 -11.70 13.11
N GLY A 33 8.01 -12.08 14.14
CA GLY A 33 6.83 -12.93 13.97
C GLY A 33 5.75 -12.28 13.11
N TRP A 34 5.56 -10.96 13.24
CA TRP A 34 4.64 -10.22 12.38
C TRP A 34 5.10 -10.20 10.91
N LEU A 35 6.39 -9.97 10.64
CA LEU A 35 6.97 -10.00 9.29
C LEU A 35 6.82 -11.36 8.63
N GLN A 36 7.13 -12.45 9.35
CA GLN A 36 6.94 -13.82 8.84
C GLN A 36 5.46 -14.10 8.51
N GLY A 37 4.54 -13.71 9.38
CA GLY A 37 3.10 -13.85 9.13
C GLY A 37 2.61 -13.00 7.95
N TYR A 38 3.24 -11.85 7.71
CA TYR A 38 2.96 -10.99 6.58
C TYR A 38 3.46 -11.63 5.27
N GLN A 39 4.67 -12.16 5.21
CA GLN A 39 5.23 -12.87 4.05
C GLN A 39 4.35 -14.05 3.61
N VAL A 40 3.94 -14.90 4.54
CA VAL A 40 3.08 -16.06 4.24
C VAL A 40 1.77 -15.64 3.58
N LYS A 41 1.13 -14.56 4.06
CA LYS A 41 -0.10 -14.05 3.45
C LYS A 41 0.13 -13.53 2.03
N VAL A 42 1.27 -12.98 1.78
CA VAL A 42 1.68 -12.34 0.55
C VAL A 42 2.05 -13.35 -0.53
N GLU A 43 2.79 -14.40 -0.20
CA GLU A 43 3.11 -15.52 -1.12
C GLU A 43 1.85 -16.22 -1.65
N VAL A 44 0.77 -16.24 -0.84
CA VAL A 44 -0.53 -16.82 -1.22
C VAL A 44 -1.31 -15.95 -2.22
N ILE A 45 -1.08 -14.64 -2.26
CA ILE A 45 -1.86 -13.69 -3.07
C ILE A 45 -1.20 -13.42 -4.44
N GLY A 46 -0.22 -14.00 -4.90
CA GLY A 46 0.43 -13.87 -6.23
C GLY A 46 -0.04 -12.69 -7.10
N PHE A 47 0.53 -11.48 -6.93
CA PHE A 47 0.08 -10.27 -7.64
C PHE A 47 0.51 -10.19 -9.11
N THR A 48 1.43 -11.03 -9.56
CA THR A 48 2.03 -10.93 -10.90
C THR A 48 0.97 -11.12 -12.00
N GLU A 49 0.06 -12.07 -11.82
CA GLU A 49 -1.02 -12.33 -12.79
C GLU A 49 -2.03 -11.18 -12.81
N ASP A 50 -2.39 -10.66 -11.65
CA ASP A 50 -3.30 -9.51 -11.52
C ASP A 50 -2.72 -8.23 -12.13
N ILE A 51 -1.42 -7.99 -11.98
CA ILE A 51 -0.70 -6.87 -12.59
C ILE A 51 -0.75 -6.97 -14.12
N GLU A 52 -0.46 -8.16 -14.67
CA GLU A 52 -0.52 -8.38 -16.13
C GLU A 52 -1.94 -8.25 -16.67
N ASP A 53 -2.94 -8.70 -15.93
CA ASP A 53 -4.35 -8.55 -16.30
C ASP A 53 -4.78 -7.08 -16.32
N GLN A 54 -4.38 -6.28 -15.32
CA GLN A 54 -4.65 -4.85 -15.32
C GLN A 54 -3.95 -4.12 -16.46
N LYS A 55 -2.69 -4.47 -16.78
CA LYS A 55 -1.97 -3.90 -17.93
C LYS A 55 -2.68 -4.21 -19.24
N ARG A 56 -3.18 -5.45 -19.43
CA ARG A 56 -3.97 -5.83 -20.61
C ARG A 56 -5.26 -5.05 -20.70
N LYS A 57 -5.97 -4.89 -19.60
CA LYS A 57 -7.21 -4.09 -19.53
C LYS A 57 -6.98 -2.62 -19.90
N ILE A 58 -5.92 -1.99 -19.39
CA ILE A 58 -5.57 -0.60 -19.74
C ILE A 58 -5.27 -0.48 -21.23
N ALA A 59 -4.52 -1.43 -21.80
CA ALA A 59 -4.22 -1.45 -23.23
C ALA A 59 -5.49 -1.59 -24.10
N GLN A 60 -6.43 -2.45 -23.70
CA GLN A 60 -7.74 -2.59 -24.38
C GLN A 60 -8.55 -1.30 -24.32
N LEU A 61 -8.66 -0.68 -23.14
CA LEU A 61 -9.36 0.59 -22.98
C LEU A 61 -8.75 1.72 -23.82
N ALA A 62 -7.41 1.79 -23.90
CA ALA A 62 -6.72 2.74 -24.75
C ALA A 62 -7.01 2.51 -26.25
N GLN A 63 -7.09 1.24 -26.68
CA GLN A 63 -7.47 0.91 -28.06
C GLN A 63 -8.92 1.28 -28.37
N GLU A 64 -9.84 1.05 -27.43
CA GLU A 64 -11.25 1.45 -27.58
C GLU A 64 -11.39 2.96 -27.63
N GLN A 65 -10.69 3.71 -26.78
CA GLN A 65 -10.66 5.17 -26.86
C GLN A 65 -10.19 5.66 -28.23
N SER A 66 -9.11 5.07 -28.76
CA SER A 66 -8.60 5.42 -30.10
C SER A 66 -9.64 5.18 -31.19
N LYS A 67 -10.38 4.06 -31.15
CA LYS A 67 -11.45 3.76 -32.12
C LYS A 67 -12.60 4.75 -32.02
N VAL A 68 -13.02 5.10 -30.80
CA VAL A 68 -14.12 6.08 -30.62
C VAL A 68 -13.67 7.46 -31.05
N GLN A 69 -12.42 7.86 -30.81
CA GLN A 69 -11.87 9.10 -31.31
C GLN A 69 -11.86 9.16 -32.83
N GLN A 70 -11.41 8.10 -33.52
CA GLN A 70 -11.46 8.01 -34.96
C GLN A 70 -12.90 8.14 -35.52
N GLN A 71 -13.88 7.56 -34.80
CA GLN A 71 -15.28 7.71 -35.18
C GLN A 71 -15.78 9.16 -35.06
N LEU A 72 -15.30 9.87 -34.04
CA LEU A 72 -15.60 11.28 -33.83
C LEU A 72 -14.98 12.14 -34.95
N ASP A 73 -13.72 11.90 -35.27
CA ASP A 73 -12.99 12.59 -36.33
C ASP A 73 -13.70 12.34 -37.71
N ASN A 74 -14.06 11.09 -38.01
CA ASN A 74 -14.81 10.75 -39.19
C ASN A 74 -16.18 11.44 -39.23
N ALA A 75 -16.83 11.65 -38.07
CA ALA A 75 -18.12 12.37 -38.05
C ALA A 75 -17.95 13.86 -38.39
N PHE A 76 -16.81 14.47 -38.02
CA PHE A 76 -16.45 15.84 -38.46
C PHE A 76 -16.24 15.89 -39.99
N ASP A 77 -15.48 14.94 -40.53
CA ASP A 77 -15.23 14.88 -41.98
C ASP A 77 -16.54 14.75 -42.78
N LEU A 78 -17.46 13.90 -42.31
CA LEU A 78 -18.76 13.70 -42.95
C LEU A 78 -19.67 14.95 -42.85
N LEU A 79 -19.54 15.75 -41.81
CA LEU A 79 -20.23 17.04 -41.70
C LEU A 79 -19.64 18.05 -42.69
N GLU A 80 -18.32 18.15 -42.81
CA GLU A 80 -17.63 19.05 -43.72
C GLU A 80 -17.95 18.71 -45.20
N GLN A 81 -18.08 17.42 -45.51
CA GLN A 81 -18.48 16.94 -46.85
C GLN A 81 -19.97 17.13 -47.14
N GLY A 82 -20.75 17.61 -46.17
CA GLY A 82 -22.19 17.80 -46.34
C GLY A 82 -23.01 16.51 -46.32
N VAL A 83 -22.40 15.36 -45.97
CA VAL A 83 -23.08 14.06 -45.86
C VAL A 83 -23.94 14.01 -44.59
N TYR A 84 -23.47 14.59 -43.51
CA TYR A 84 -24.26 14.73 -42.29
C TYR A 84 -24.92 16.10 -42.20
N THR A 85 -26.18 16.09 -41.71
CA THR A 85 -26.78 17.33 -41.21
C THR A 85 -26.20 17.70 -39.84
N LEU A 86 -26.29 18.98 -39.52
CA LEU A 86 -25.80 19.47 -38.19
C LEU A 86 -26.52 18.75 -37.02
N GLU A 87 -27.78 18.37 -37.20
CA GLU A 87 -28.56 17.65 -36.19
C GLU A 87 -28.02 16.23 -35.96
N ILE A 88 -27.78 15.46 -37.04
CA ILE A 88 -27.20 14.11 -36.96
C ILE A 88 -25.80 14.16 -36.36
N PHE A 89 -25.00 15.15 -36.77
CA PHE A 89 -23.67 15.33 -36.21
C PHE A 89 -23.72 15.57 -34.71
N ARG A 90 -24.52 16.51 -34.21
CA ARG A 90 -24.63 16.80 -32.77
C ARG A 90 -25.09 15.59 -31.98
N GLN A 91 -26.04 14.81 -32.49
CA GLN A 91 -26.48 13.59 -31.83
C GLN A 91 -25.34 12.54 -31.72
N ARG A 92 -24.58 12.36 -32.80
CA ARG A 92 -23.45 11.43 -32.80
C ARG A 92 -22.31 11.92 -31.94
N GLN A 93 -21.94 13.18 -32.03
CA GLN A 93 -20.93 13.82 -31.21
C GLN A 93 -21.25 13.63 -29.72
N GLY A 94 -22.49 13.90 -29.30
CA GLY A 94 -22.87 13.72 -27.89
C GLY A 94 -22.68 12.27 -27.39
N LYS A 95 -23.06 11.27 -28.20
CA LYS A 95 -22.87 9.85 -27.87
C LYS A 95 -21.40 9.45 -27.81
N LEU A 96 -20.59 9.90 -28.78
CA LEU A 96 -19.16 9.54 -28.83
C LEU A 96 -18.38 10.24 -27.75
N SER A 97 -18.70 11.50 -27.44
CA SER A 97 -18.06 12.23 -26.32
C SER A 97 -18.38 11.56 -24.97
N ALA A 98 -19.64 11.19 -24.74
CA ALA A 98 -20.00 10.46 -23.51
C ALA A 98 -19.28 9.10 -23.40
N ALA A 99 -19.13 8.38 -24.51
CA ALA A 99 -18.38 7.13 -24.55
C ALA A 99 -16.87 7.35 -24.24
N LEU A 100 -16.27 8.43 -24.76
CA LEU A 100 -14.88 8.79 -24.46
C LEU A 100 -14.68 9.12 -22.97
N GLU A 101 -15.61 9.87 -22.37
CA GLU A 101 -15.56 10.20 -20.94
C GLU A 101 -15.67 8.94 -20.09
N GLU A 102 -16.57 8.02 -20.42
CA GLU A 102 -16.72 6.75 -19.70
C GLU A 102 -15.46 5.89 -19.81
N LEU A 103 -14.91 5.73 -21.03
CA LEU A 103 -13.67 4.98 -21.24
C LEU A 103 -12.48 5.62 -20.52
N ALA A 104 -12.41 6.96 -20.44
CA ALA A 104 -11.38 7.67 -19.69
C ALA A 104 -11.48 7.38 -18.19
N ALA A 105 -12.69 7.40 -17.63
CA ALA A 105 -12.92 7.08 -16.23
C ALA A 105 -12.56 5.62 -15.89
N GLN A 106 -12.96 4.68 -16.77
CA GLN A 106 -12.60 3.26 -16.60
C GLN A 106 -11.08 3.03 -16.68
N LYS A 107 -10.39 3.70 -17.59
CA LYS A 107 -8.94 3.62 -17.73
C LYS A 107 -8.24 4.18 -16.49
N GLN A 108 -8.66 5.34 -16.00
CA GLN A 108 -8.12 5.94 -14.79
C GLN A 108 -8.31 5.03 -13.56
N ALA A 109 -9.47 4.39 -13.41
CA ALA A 109 -9.72 3.44 -12.34
C ALA A 109 -8.80 2.20 -12.44
N ALA A 110 -8.59 1.67 -13.66
CA ALA A 110 -7.69 0.56 -13.89
C ALA A 110 -6.22 0.93 -13.62
N GLU A 111 -5.78 2.14 -13.98
CA GLU A 111 -4.43 2.66 -13.69
C GLU A 111 -4.21 2.82 -12.18
N ALA A 112 -5.21 3.30 -11.44
CA ALA A 112 -5.14 3.40 -9.98
C ALA A 112 -5.02 2.01 -9.31
N GLN A 113 -5.77 1.01 -9.80
CA GLN A 113 -5.66 -0.37 -9.34
C GLN A 113 -4.29 -0.97 -9.64
N LEU A 114 -3.76 -0.75 -10.85
CA LEU A 114 -2.41 -1.20 -11.22
C LEU A 114 -1.36 -0.62 -10.28
N GLN A 115 -1.43 0.67 -10.01
CA GLN A 115 -0.49 1.33 -9.10
C GLN A 115 -0.54 0.76 -7.68
N GLN A 116 -1.73 0.39 -7.18
CA GLN A 116 -1.87 -0.27 -5.89
C GLN A 116 -1.20 -1.65 -5.90
N LEU A 117 -1.43 -2.46 -6.93
CA LEU A 117 -0.82 -3.78 -7.07
C LEU A 117 0.71 -3.70 -7.18
N GLU A 118 1.24 -2.80 -8.01
CA GLU A 118 2.69 -2.58 -8.16
C GLU A 118 3.35 -2.07 -6.86
N ASN A 119 2.66 -1.23 -6.09
CA ASN A 119 3.14 -0.80 -4.79
C ASN A 119 3.21 -1.98 -3.80
N HIS A 120 2.18 -2.83 -3.76
CA HIS A 120 2.17 -4.04 -2.93
C HIS A 120 3.29 -5.00 -3.32
N GLU A 121 3.47 -5.28 -4.62
CA GLU A 121 4.56 -6.14 -5.11
C GLU A 121 5.93 -5.59 -4.70
N ARG A 122 6.14 -4.27 -4.85
CA ARG A 122 7.42 -3.64 -4.46
C ARG A 122 7.67 -3.70 -2.95
N GLU A 123 6.64 -3.53 -2.13
CA GLU A 123 6.73 -3.68 -0.68
C GLU A 123 7.18 -5.09 -0.30
N GLN A 124 6.61 -6.10 -0.95
CA GLN A 124 6.95 -7.49 -0.72
C GLN A 124 8.39 -7.83 -1.12
N THR A 125 8.77 -7.43 -2.32
CA THR A 125 10.06 -7.85 -2.91
C THR A 125 11.25 -7.07 -2.37
N THR A 126 11.03 -5.86 -1.87
CA THR A 126 12.13 -4.96 -1.49
C THR A 126 12.11 -4.58 -0.01
N LEU A 127 10.97 -4.15 0.52
CA LEU A 127 10.92 -3.59 1.88
C LEU A 127 10.96 -4.67 2.95
N ILE A 128 10.27 -5.79 2.75
CA ILE A 128 10.23 -6.87 3.75
C ILE A 128 11.58 -7.55 3.91
N PRO A 129 12.23 -8.07 2.85
CA PRO A 129 13.56 -8.68 2.98
C PRO A 129 14.61 -7.71 3.54
N HIS A 130 14.54 -6.43 3.17
CA HIS A 130 15.44 -5.43 3.72
C HIS A 130 15.22 -5.22 5.23
N THR A 131 13.96 -5.17 5.66
CA THR A 131 13.61 -5.02 7.08
C THR A 131 14.03 -6.25 7.90
N GLU A 132 13.88 -7.45 7.35
CA GLU A 132 14.32 -8.69 7.99
C GLU A 132 15.84 -8.71 8.17
N SER A 133 16.60 -8.40 7.12
CA SER A 133 18.06 -8.32 7.19
C SER A 133 18.54 -7.29 8.22
N LEU A 134 17.85 -6.16 8.35
CA LEU A 134 18.13 -5.17 9.39
C LEU A 134 17.81 -5.69 10.80
N LEU A 135 16.72 -6.44 10.96
CA LEU A 135 16.36 -7.03 12.26
C LEU A 135 17.32 -8.17 12.67
N GLU A 136 17.84 -8.94 11.70
CA GLU A 136 18.88 -9.95 11.97
C GLU A 136 20.18 -9.33 12.50
N SER A 137 20.52 -8.12 12.02
CA SER A 137 21.70 -7.38 12.46
C SER A 137 21.44 -6.46 13.67
N TYR A 138 20.23 -6.48 14.25
CA TYR A 138 19.80 -5.56 15.29
C TYR A 138 20.74 -5.50 16.50
N ASP A 139 21.22 -6.66 16.97
CA ASP A 139 22.10 -6.74 18.14
C ASP A 139 23.47 -6.11 17.92
N ALA A 140 23.93 -6.03 16.66
CA ALA A 140 25.18 -5.39 16.29
C ALA A 140 25.06 -3.87 16.11
N MET A 141 23.83 -3.33 16.08
CA MET A 141 23.57 -1.90 15.86
C MET A 141 23.82 -1.07 17.13
N THR A 142 24.23 0.18 16.93
CA THR A 142 24.25 1.19 17.99
C THR A 142 22.84 1.55 18.46
N ILE A 143 22.71 2.18 19.61
CA ILE A 143 21.41 2.61 20.17
C ILE A 143 20.71 3.58 19.23
N GLU A 144 21.45 4.48 18.59
CA GLU A 144 20.95 5.45 17.63
C GLU A 144 20.40 4.77 16.38
N GLU A 145 21.10 3.77 15.85
CA GLU A 145 20.67 2.99 14.68
C GLU A 145 19.42 2.15 15.00
N ARG A 146 19.38 1.48 16.15
CA ARG A 146 18.19 0.75 16.63
C ARG A 146 16.96 1.65 16.72
N ASN A 147 17.13 2.83 17.32
CA ASN A 147 16.05 3.83 17.44
C ASN A 147 15.56 4.33 16.07
N ALA A 148 16.48 4.59 15.14
CA ALA A 148 16.15 5.02 13.78
C ALA A 148 15.38 3.92 13.05
N LEU A 149 15.83 2.67 13.12
CA LEU A 149 15.18 1.51 12.53
C LEU A 149 13.75 1.34 13.05
N LEU A 150 13.56 1.29 14.36
CA LEU A 150 12.24 1.11 14.97
C LEU A 150 11.27 2.25 14.59
N LYS A 151 11.74 3.49 14.55
CA LYS A 151 10.93 4.65 14.11
C LYS A 151 10.56 4.60 12.64
N THR A 152 11.37 3.96 11.80
CA THR A 152 11.08 3.78 10.38
C THR A 152 10.00 2.72 10.17
N ILE A 153 10.07 1.61 10.91
CA ILE A 153 9.19 0.45 10.74
C ILE A 153 7.86 0.63 11.48
N LEU A 154 7.90 1.27 12.68
CA LEU A 154 6.75 1.35 13.58
C LEU A 154 6.23 2.79 13.70
N TYR A 155 4.91 2.93 13.62
CA TYR A 155 4.22 4.18 13.94
C TYR A 155 4.11 4.38 15.45
N ARG A 156 3.77 3.31 16.17
CA ARG A 156 3.54 3.32 17.61
C ARG A 156 3.76 1.92 18.18
N ILE A 157 4.18 1.88 19.45
CA ILE A 157 4.19 0.69 20.28
C ILE A 157 3.38 1.00 21.53
N THR A 158 2.44 0.14 21.89
CA THR A 158 1.82 0.20 23.22
C THR A 158 2.40 -0.91 24.09
N TYR A 159 2.61 -0.58 25.35
CA TYR A 159 3.19 -1.44 26.35
C TYR A 159 2.30 -1.45 27.59
N GLU A 160 1.95 -2.64 28.04
CA GLU A 160 1.23 -2.85 29.29
C GLU A 160 1.88 -3.99 30.08
N ARG A 161 2.03 -3.79 31.38
CA ARG A 161 2.47 -4.82 32.32
C ARG A 161 1.51 -4.93 33.49
N GLY A 162 0.77 -6.04 33.52
CA GLY A 162 -0.23 -6.34 34.52
C GLY A 162 0.37 -6.60 35.93
N ALA A 163 -0.53 -6.83 36.89
CA ALA A 163 -0.18 -7.18 38.26
C ALA A 163 0.50 -8.54 38.37
N ASP A 164 0.18 -9.46 37.49
CA ASP A 164 0.75 -10.80 37.33
C ASP A 164 2.17 -10.81 36.77
N GLY A 165 2.61 -9.66 36.23
CA GLY A 165 3.93 -9.49 35.64
C GLY A 165 3.99 -9.78 34.14
N GLU A 166 2.87 -10.19 33.52
CA GLU A 166 2.76 -10.40 32.08
C GLU A 166 2.96 -9.08 31.33
N ILE A 167 3.75 -9.13 30.24
CA ILE A 167 4.03 -7.98 29.39
C ILE A 167 3.24 -8.16 28.09
N ILE A 168 2.36 -7.21 27.80
CA ILE A 168 1.58 -7.12 26.57
C ILE A 168 2.15 -6.00 25.72
N ILE A 169 2.48 -6.31 24.47
CA ILE A 169 3.01 -5.34 23.51
C ILE A 169 2.16 -5.39 22.24
N ASP A 170 1.58 -4.24 21.89
CA ASP A 170 0.93 -4.09 20.59
C ASP A 170 1.81 -3.25 19.67
N LEU A 171 2.10 -3.78 18.50
CA LEU A 171 2.87 -3.12 17.46
C LEU A 171 1.94 -2.51 16.42
N TYR A 172 2.22 -1.26 16.04
CA TYR A 172 1.52 -0.55 14.97
C TYR A 172 2.51 -0.27 13.85
N PRO A 173 2.67 -1.21 12.88
CA PRO A 173 3.60 -1.03 11.77
C PRO A 173 3.18 0.12 10.85
N ARG A 174 4.16 0.73 10.19
CA ARG A 174 3.95 1.74 9.14
C ARG A 174 3.68 1.12 7.78
N LEU A 175 3.88 -0.20 7.63
CA LEU A 175 3.56 -0.92 6.41
C LEU A 175 2.04 -0.99 6.22
N PRO A 176 1.55 -0.99 4.96
CA PRO A 176 0.12 -1.00 4.69
C PRO A 176 -0.55 -2.25 5.27
N LYS A 177 -1.81 -2.09 5.67
CA LYS A 177 -2.64 -3.22 6.09
C LYS A 177 -3.04 -4.00 4.84
N LEU A 178 -2.75 -5.29 4.82
CA LEU A 178 -3.33 -6.23 3.85
C LEU A 178 -4.83 -6.37 4.06
#